data_2bc1faee43a207c130f12776ef9708f8
#
_entry.id   2bc1faee43a207c130f12776ef9708f8
#
_cell.length_a   1.000
_cell.length_b   1.000
_cell.length_c   1.000
_cell.angle_alpha   90.00
_cell.angle_beta   90.00
_cell.angle_gamma   90.00
#
_symmetry.space_group_name_H-M   'P 1'
#
loop_
_entity.id
_entity.type
_entity.pdbx_description
1 polymer ?
#
loop_
_entity_poly.entity_id
_entity_poly.type
_entity_poly.pdbx_seq_one_letter_code
_entity_poly.pdbx_strand_id
1 'polypeptide(L)'
;MLDSQQILDAALRLDRAERSREQVRQFSLDYPNITIEDAYTIQRAWVALKIKGGRTLKGHKIGLTSRAMQVSSNITEPDYGALLDDMFFDEGSDIPFERFIVPRVEVELAFILGKPLKGPNCTVFDVLDATEWVIPALEIIDARIQQVDPQTNATRKVFDTISDNAANAGVVLGGRAVRPTEIDLRKVPTVLYRNGVIEESGVSAAVLNHPAKGVAWLANKLAPYDVTLLPGQVILGGSFTRPVAARPGDTFHVDYDLLGSIACRFI
;
A
#
# COMPACT_ATOMS: atom_id res chain seq x y z
N MET A 1 -6.69 14.91 20.12
CA MET A 1 -7.38 14.68 18.83
C MET A 1 -7.44 15.99 18.08
N LEU A 2 -7.19 15.95 16.78
CA LEU A 2 -7.31 17.10 15.88
C LEU A 2 -8.78 17.48 15.70
N ASP A 3 -9.05 18.77 15.49
CA ASP A 3 -10.40 19.22 15.15
C ASP A 3 -10.73 19.03 13.67
N SER A 4 -12.00 19.19 13.29
CA SER A 4 -12.46 18.94 11.91
C SER A 4 -11.80 19.86 10.88
N GLN A 5 -11.43 21.10 11.27
CA GLN A 5 -10.77 22.05 10.38
C GLN A 5 -9.31 21.64 10.13
N GLN A 6 -8.60 21.21 11.18
CA GLN A 6 -7.23 20.69 11.07
C GLN A 6 -7.17 19.42 10.19
N ILE A 7 -8.12 18.50 10.35
CA ILE A 7 -8.25 17.30 9.52
C ILE A 7 -8.47 17.66 8.05
N LEU A 8 -9.40 18.57 7.77
CA LEU A 8 -9.70 19.00 6.40
C LEU A 8 -8.49 19.71 5.76
N ASP A 9 -7.83 20.60 6.51
CA ASP A 9 -6.63 21.30 6.03
C ASP A 9 -5.51 20.31 5.67
N ALA A 10 -5.24 19.34 6.54
CA ALA A 10 -4.25 18.29 6.29
C ALA A 10 -4.60 17.49 5.02
N ALA A 11 -5.86 17.08 4.85
CA ALA A 11 -6.31 16.36 3.67
C ALA A 11 -6.17 17.19 2.37
N LEU A 12 -6.49 18.48 2.41
CA LEU A 12 -6.32 19.40 1.27
C LEU A 12 -4.83 19.64 0.94
N ARG A 13 -3.96 19.65 1.96
CA ARG A 13 -2.51 19.75 1.74
C ARG A 13 -1.96 18.53 1.02
N LEU A 14 -2.40 17.30 1.38
CA LEU A 14 -2.04 16.06 0.68
C LEU A 14 -2.53 16.09 -0.77
N ASP A 15 -3.78 16.49 -1.01
CA ASP A 15 -4.34 16.59 -2.35
C ASP A 15 -3.58 17.61 -3.23
N ARG A 16 -3.15 18.73 -2.63
CA ARG A 16 -2.30 19.73 -3.31
C ARG A 16 -0.92 19.15 -3.61
N ALA A 17 -0.27 18.50 -2.62
CA ALA A 17 1.06 17.90 -2.79
C ALA A 17 1.09 16.88 -3.95
N GLU A 18 0.08 16.02 -4.04
CA GLU A 18 -0.04 15.08 -5.15
C GLU A 18 -0.16 15.78 -6.50
N ARG A 19 -0.95 16.86 -6.60
CA ARG A 19 -1.14 17.60 -7.86
C ARG A 19 0.05 18.46 -8.25
N SER A 20 0.67 19.12 -7.28
CA SER A 20 1.84 20.00 -7.52
C SER A 20 3.16 19.23 -7.62
N ARG A 21 3.18 17.98 -7.12
CA ARG A 21 4.39 17.16 -6.92
C ARG A 21 5.40 17.80 -5.98
N GLU A 22 4.92 18.59 -5.05
CA GLU A 22 5.71 19.22 -4.00
C GLU A 22 5.32 18.65 -2.65
N GLN A 23 6.29 18.03 -1.96
CA GLN A 23 6.04 17.43 -0.65
C GLN A 23 5.68 18.50 0.38
N VAL A 24 4.73 18.16 1.25
CA VAL A 24 4.40 18.97 2.43
C VAL A 24 5.24 18.54 3.64
N ARG A 25 5.39 19.45 4.59
CA ARG A 25 6.03 19.20 5.88
C ARG A 25 5.26 18.12 6.66
N GLN A 26 5.98 17.38 7.51
CA GLN A 26 5.42 16.34 8.37
C GLN A 26 4.31 16.91 9.29
N PHE A 27 3.16 16.25 9.31
CA PHE A 27 2.06 16.58 10.21
C PHE A 27 2.42 16.31 11.67
N SER A 28 3.28 15.33 11.93
CA SER A 28 3.80 15.06 13.28
C SER A 28 4.66 16.21 13.86
N LEU A 29 5.15 17.13 13.03
CA LEU A 29 5.80 18.37 13.47
C LEU A 29 4.80 19.52 13.64
N ASP A 30 3.81 19.62 12.74
CA ASP A 30 2.78 20.65 12.80
C ASP A 30 1.78 20.38 13.93
N TYR A 31 1.54 19.10 14.23
CA TYR A 31 0.63 18.62 15.28
C TYR A 31 1.37 17.67 16.22
N PRO A 32 2.14 18.17 17.21
CA PRO A 32 2.99 17.32 18.07
C PRO A 32 2.26 16.23 18.85
N ASN A 33 0.94 16.41 19.08
CA ASN A 33 0.08 15.46 19.81
C ASN A 33 -0.80 14.62 18.87
N ILE A 34 -0.48 14.56 17.57
CA ILE A 34 -1.21 13.73 16.60
C ILE A 34 -1.20 12.25 17.03
N THR A 35 -2.35 11.61 16.92
CA THR A 35 -2.55 10.20 17.24
C THR A 35 -2.69 9.34 15.98
N ILE A 36 -2.60 8.02 16.11
CA ILE A 36 -2.88 7.08 15.01
C ILE A 36 -4.30 7.28 14.47
N GLU A 37 -5.28 7.52 15.35
CA GLU A 37 -6.66 7.76 14.94
C GLU A 37 -6.83 9.08 14.18
N ASP A 38 -6.13 10.14 14.60
CA ASP A 38 -6.09 11.39 13.84
C ASP A 38 -5.51 11.16 12.43
N ALA A 39 -4.43 10.39 12.34
CA ALA A 39 -3.79 10.07 11.06
C ALA A 39 -4.74 9.31 10.11
N TYR A 40 -5.45 8.28 10.60
CA TYR A 40 -6.48 7.60 9.81
C TYR A 40 -7.67 8.51 9.48
N THR A 41 -8.00 9.47 10.33
CA THR A 41 -9.07 10.43 10.04
C THR A 41 -8.67 11.39 8.91
N ILE A 42 -7.41 11.85 8.89
CA ILE A 42 -6.85 12.62 7.77
C ILE A 42 -6.89 11.79 6.48
N GLN A 43 -6.42 10.52 6.52
CA GLN A 43 -6.46 9.60 5.38
C GLN A 43 -7.89 9.46 4.83
N ARG A 44 -8.87 9.17 5.70
CA ARG A 44 -10.29 9.04 5.30
C ARG A 44 -10.83 10.33 4.67
N ALA A 45 -10.45 11.50 5.22
CA ALA A 45 -10.84 12.78 4.66
C ALA A 45 -10.24 12.99 3.25
N TRP A 46 -8.96 12.66 3.05
CA TRP A 46 -8.31 12.73 1.75
C TRP A 46 -8.96 11.78 0.73
N VAL A 47 -9.21 10.52 1.11
CA VAL A 47 -9.93 9.53 0.28
C VAL A 47 -11.32 10.04 -0.09
N ALA A 48 -12.05 10.63 0.86
CA ALA A 48 -13.38 11.21 0.61
C ALA A 48 -13.32 12.37 -0.41
N LEU A 49 -12.28 13.21 -0.38
CA LEU A 49 -12.05 14.24 -1.40
C LEU A 49 -11.88 13.63 -2.79
N LYS A 50 -11.11 12.55 -2.91
CA LYS A 50 -10.91 11.83 -4.17
C LYS A 50 -12.20 11.23 -4.70
N ILE A 51 -12.98 10.58 -3.84
CA ILE A 51 -14.29 9.99 -4.21
C ILE A 51 -15.26 11.10 -4.64
N LYS A 52 -15.31 12.21 -3.92
CA LYS A 52 -16.12 13.39 -4.33
C LYS A 52 -15.65 13.95 -5.67
N GLY A 53 -14.37 13.83 -5.99
CA GLY A 53 -13.78 14.17 -7.29
C GLY A 53 -14.03 13.16 -8.41
N GLY A 54 -14.82 12.10 -8.17
CA GLY A 54 -15.22 11.10 -9.16
C GLY A 54 -14.38 9.82 -9.15
N ARG A 55 -13.48 9.63 -8.18
CA ARG A 55 -12.74 8.38 -8.04
C ARG A 55 -13.56 7.31 -7.35
N THR A 56 -13.23 6.04 -7.60
CA THR A 56 -13.89 4.90 -6.96
C THR A 56 -12.91 4.06 -6.18
N LEU A 57 -13.35 3.58 -5.01
CA LEU A 57 -12.57 2.66 -4.19
C LEU A 57 -12.53 1.28 -4.85
N LYS A 58 -11.33 0.78 -5.12
CA LYS A 58 -11.07 -0.54 -5.73
C LYS A 58 -10.53 -1.57 -4.74
N GLY A 59 -10.16 -1.15 -3.55
CA GLY A 59 -9.62 -2.04 -2.55
C GLY A 59 -8.73 -1.34 -1.54
N HIS A 60 -7.80 -2.10 -0.97
CA HIS A 60 -6.90 -1.62 0.07
C HIS A 60 -5.49 -2.22 -0.07
N LYS A 61 -4.50 -1.54 0.50
CA LYS A 61 -3.15 -2.06 0.71
C LYS A 61 -2.86 -2.19 2.19
N ILE A 62 -1.96 -3.07 2.55
CA ILE A 62 -1.50 -3.29 3.93
C ILE A 62 0.00 -3.08 3.98
N GLY A 63 0.44 -2.13 4.78
CA GLY A 63 1.85 -1.83 4.97
C GLY A 63 2.37 -2.27 6.35
N LEU A 64 3.68 -2.12 6.58
CA LEU A 64 4.36 -2.45 7.83
C LEU A 64 4.10 -3.90 8.29
N THR A 65 4.07 -4.84 7.36
CA THR A 65 3.73 -6.25 7.59
C THR A 65 4.89 -7.10 8.08
N SER A 66 6.14 -6.58 8.06
CA SER A 66 7.29 -7.26 8.65
C SER A 66 7.61 -6.73 10.05
N ARG A 67 8.07 -7.63 10.94
CA ARG A 67 8.46 -7.23 12.29
C ARG A 67 9.57 -6.19 12.30
N ALA A 68 10.52 -6.28 11.37
CA ALA A 68 11.59 -5.30 11.26
C ALA A 68 11.06 -3.89 10.96
N MET A 69 10.11 -3.77 10.05
CA MET A 69 9.47 -2.50 9.72
C MET A 69 8.62 -1.95 10.87
N GLN A 70 7.89 -2.81 11.57
CA GLN A 70 7.12 -2.41 12.75
C GLN A 70 8.03 -1.84 13.86
N VAL A 71 9.15 -2.52 14.14
CA VAL A 71 10.12 -2.05 15.12
C VAL A 71 10.73 -0.70 14.70
N SER A 72 11.14 -0.56 13.43
CA SER A 72 11.75 0.68 12.93
C SER A 72 10.79 1.86 12.92
N SER A 73 9.49 1.60 12.71
CA SER A 73 8.43 2.61 12.69
C SER A 73 7.77 2.84 14.06
N ASN A 74 8.25 2.13 15.10
CA ASN A 74 7.69 2.18 16.46
C ASN A 74 6.18 1.93 16.50
N ILE A 75 5.72 0.90 15.78
CA ILE A 75 4.32 0.45 15.73
C ILE A 75 4.26 -1.05 16.04
N THR A 76 3.14 -1.52 16.58
CA THR A 76 2.95 -2.92 16.97
C THR A 76 2.01 -3.69 16.06
N GLU A 77 1.45 -3.04 15.06
CA GLU A 77 0.51 -3.59 14.10
C GLU A 77 0.81 -3.04 12.69
N PRO A 78 0.28 -3.64 11.62
CA PRO A 78 0.32 -3.07 10.27
C PRO A 78 -0.39 -1.72 10.16
N ASP A 79 -0.19 -1.04 9.03
CA ASP A 79 -1.02 0.08 8.58
C ASP A 79 -1.78 -0.30 7.30
N TYR A 80 -2.72 0.56 6.87
CA TYR A 80 -3.46 0.35 5.64
C TYR A 80 -3.72 1.65 4.87
N GLY A 81 -3.90 1.50 3.54
CA GLY A 81 -4.30 2.57 2.63
C GLY A 81 -5.45 2.12 1.72
N ALA A 82 -6.07 3.09 1.05
CA ALA A 82 -7.11 2.87 0.06
C ALA A 82 -6.51 2.80 -1.35
N LEU A 83 -6.97 1.87 -2.18
CA LEU A 83 -6.67 1.77 -3.60
C LEU A 83 -7.81 2.43 -4.39
N LEU A 84 -7.50 3.45 -5.17
CA LEU A 84 -8.45 4.15 -6.04
C LEU A 84 -8.28 3.69 -7.50
N ASP A 85 -9.32 3.86 -8.30
CA ASP A 85 -9.36 3.39 -9.69
C ASP A 85 -8.27 3.97 -10.59
N ASP A 86 -7.79 5.18 -10.31
CA ASP A 86 -6.74 5.83 -11.07
C ASP A 86 -5.30 5.42 -10.66
N MET A 87 -5.17 4.53 -9.68
CA MET A 87 -3.88 3.99 -9.22
C MET A 87 -3.47 2.72 -9.98
N PHE A 88 -4.35 2.13 -10.78
CA PHE A 88 -4.08 0.88 -11.48
C PHE A 88 -3.45 1.12 -12.85
N PHE A 89 -2.35 0.45 -13.10
CA PHE A 89 -1.62 0.44 -14.38
C PHE A 89 -1.61 -0.96 -14.95
N ASP A 90 -1.64 -1.05 -16.27
CA ASP A 90 -1.57 -2.34 -16.97
C ASP A 90 -0.15 -2.92 -16.88
N GLU A 91 -0.05 -4.25 -16.81
CA GLU A 91 1.24 -4.95 -16.89
C GLU A 91 1.95 -4.65 -18.21
N GLY A 92 3.25 -4.43 -18.14
CA GLY A 92 4.08 -4.09 -19.31
C GLY A 92 3.88 -2.68 -19.83
N SER A 93 3.05 -1.86 -19.17
CA SER A 93 2.81 -0.48 -19.62
C SER A 93 3.95 0.47 -19.27
N ASP A 94 4.01 1.56 -20.01
CA ASP A 94 4.79 2.74 -19.68
C ASP A 94 4.03 3.56 -18.64
N ILE A 95 4.68 3.82 -17.50
CA ILE A 95 4.13 4.57 -16.36
C ILE A 95 4.77 5.97 -16.36
N PRO A 96 4.00 7.05 -16.53
CA PRO A 96 4.56 8.41 -16.50
C PRO A 96 5.18 8.72 -15.13
N PHE A 97 6.50 8.94 -15.10
CA PHE A 97 7.23 9.25 -13.84
C PHE A 97 6.74 10.55 -13.21
N GLU A 98 6.40 11.54 -14.05
CA GLU A 98 5.89 12.83 -13.58
C GLU A 98 4.55 12.74 -12.83
N ARG A 99 3.90 11.57 -12.81
CA ARG A 99 2.73 11.33 -11.98
C ARG A 99 3.06 11.26 -10.50
N PHE A 100 4.32 10.97 -10.16
CA PHE A 100 4.80 10.74 -8.80
C PHE A 100 5.79 11.82 -8.35
N ILE A 101 6.13 11.80 -7.06
CA ILE A 101 7.09 12.72 -6.44
C ILE A 101 8.43 11.99 -6.22
N VAL A 102 8.40 10.89 -5.46
CA VAL A 102 9.58 10.07 -5.08
C VAL A 102 9.22 8.58 -5.10
N PRO A 103 8.79 8.04 -6.27
CA PRO A 103 8.23 6.69 -6.34
C PRO A 103 9.24 5.61 -5.97
N ARG A 104 8.72 4.55 -5.34
CA ARG A 104 9.46 3.31 -5.09
C ARG A 104 8.57 2.13 -5.41
N VAL A 105 9.16 1.01 -5.82
CA VAL A 105 8.47 -0.23 -6.17
C VAL A 105 8.65 -1.24 -5.06
N GLU A 106 7.55 -1.85 -4.64
CA GLU A 106 7.45 -2.96 -3.69
C GLU A 106 6.85 -4.19 -4.37
N VAL A 107 7.21 -5.37 -3.87
CA VAL A 107 6.81 -6.67 -4.42
C VAL A 107 5.81 -7.32 -3.48
N GLU A 108 4.62 -7.65 -4.00
CA GLU A 108 3.49 -8.11 -3.20
C GLU A 108 2.71 -9.27 -3.83
N LEU A 109 1.80 -9.83 -3.06
CA LEU A 109 0.67 -10.63 -3.56
C LEU A 109 -0.62 -9.84 -3.34
N ALA A 110 -1.45 -9.76 -4.38
CA ALA A 110 -2.79 -9.21 -4.31
C ALA A 110 -3.83 -10.32 -4.14
N PHE A 111 -4.78 -10.10 -3.24
CA PHE A 111 -5.94 -10.96 -3.02
C PHE A 111 -7.16 -10.30 -3.68
N ILE A 112 -7.75 -10.98 -4.66
CA ILE A 112 -8.98 -10.54 -5.32
C ILE A 112 -10.14 -11.24 -4.63
N LEU A 113 -11.01 -10.50 -3.98
CA LEU A 113 -12.14 -11.08 -3.26
C LEU A 113 -13.24 -11.54 -4.20
N GLY A 114 -13.76 -12.74 -3.98
CA GLY A 114 -14.94 -13.28 -4.65
C GLY A 114 -16.18 -13.26 -3.76
N LYS A 115 -16.00 -13.11 -2.43
CA LYS A 115 -17.08 -13.02 -1.44
C LYS A 115 -16.84 -11.83 -0.50
N PRO A 116 -17.89 -11.28 0.15
CA PRO A 116 -17.71 -10.26 1.19
C PRO A 116 -16.87 -10.81 2.35
N LEU A 117 -15.98 -9.95 2.88
CA LEU A 117 -15.17 -10.28 4.06
C LEU A 117 -15.30 -9.15 5.08
N LYS A 118 -15.68 -9.50 6.32
CA LYS A 118 -15.93 -8.54 7.39
C LYS A 118 -15.49 -9.10 8.74
N GLY A 119 -14.82 -8.27 9.54
CA GLY A 119 -14.58 -8.51 10.96
C GLY A 119 -15.81 -8.20 11.84
N PRO A 120 -15.72 -8.35 13.16
CA PRO A 120 -14.54 -8.80 13.90
C PRO A 120 -14.34 -10.33 13.84
N ASN A 121 -13.18 -10.79 14.35
CA ASN A 121 -12.80 -12.20 14.44
C ASN A 121 -12.59 -12.90 13.09
N CYS A 122 -12.33 -12.14 12.03
CA CYS A 122 -11.91 -12.69 10.74
C CYS A 122 -10.57 -13.42 10.89
N THR A 123 -10.50 -14.64 10.36
CA THR A 123 -9.35 -15.53 10.41
C THR A 123 -8.71 -15.70 9.03
N VAL A 124 -7.55 -16.37 8.96
CA VAL A 124 -6.93 -16.76 7.68
C VAL A 124 -7.87 -17.67 6.87
N PHE A 125 -8.64 -18.52 7.52
CA PHE A 125 -9.58 -19.43 6.83
C PHE A 125 -10.71 -18.63 6.15
N ASP A 126 -11.24 -17.61 6.80
CA ASP A 126 -12.25 -16.72 6.22
C ASP A 126 -11.69 -15.97 5.00
N VAL A 127 -10.43 -15.50 5.08
CA VAL A 127 -9.75 -14.85 3.96
C VAL A 127 -9.60 -15.83 2.79
N LEU A 128 -9.12 -17.05 3.02
CA LEU A 128 -8.91 -18.04 1.96
C LEU A 128 -10.25 -18.44 1.30
N ASP A 129 -11.34 -18.54 2.07
CA ASP A 129 -12.67 -18.81 1.54
C ASP A 129 -13.26 -17.62 0.75
N ALA A 130 -13.00 -16.38 1.20
CA ALA A 130 -13.50 -15.18 0.53
C ALA A 130 -12.68 -14.77 -0.70
N THR A 131 -11.43 -15.24 -0.82
CA THR A 131 -10.53 -14.89 -1.92
C THR A 131 -10.84 -15.74 -3.15
N GLU A 132 -11.10 -15.09 -4.27
CA GLU A 132 -11.26 -15.78 -5.55
C GLU A 132 -9.92 -16.08 -6.20
N TRP A 133 -9.04 -15.09 -6.26
CA TRP A 133 -7.72 -15.21 -6.88
C TRP A 133 -6.64 -14.56 -6.02
N VAL A 134 -5.46 -15.17 -6.04
CA VAL A 134 -4.20 -14.55 -5.61
C VAL A 134 -3.33 -14.35 -6.85
N ILE A 135 -2.79 -13.14 -7.00
CA ILE A 135 -2.08 -12.69 -8.20
C ILE A 135 -0.83 -11.91 -7.78
N PRO A 136 0.30 -12.05 -8.47
CA PRO A 136 1.45 -11.17 -8.32
C PRO A 136 1.08 -9.69 -8.47
N ALA A 137 1.70 -8.84 -7.68
CA ALA A 137 1.45 -7.40 -7.71
C ALA A 137 2.74 -6.60 -7.46
N LEU A 138 2.86 -5.45 -8.12
CA LEU A 138 3.77 -4.39 -7.71
C LEU A 138 2.96 -3.27 -7.08
N GLU A 139 3.35 -2.84 -5.89
CA GLU A 139 2.89 -1.58 -5.34
C GLU A 139 3.89 -0.47 -5.69
N ILE A 140 3.39 0.65 -6.17
CA ILE A 140 4.16 1.88 -6.31
C ILE A 140 3.79 2.74 -5.11
N ILE A 141 4.72 2.87 -4.17
CA ILE A 141 4.57 3.81 -3.07
C ILE A 141 5.17 5.15 -3.46
N ASP A 142 4.56 6.23 -2.98
CA ASP A 142 5.03 7.60 -3.17
C ASP A 142 4.75 8.43 -1.91
N ALA A 143 5.55 9.44 -1.65
CA ALA A 143 5.42 10.24 -0.45
C ALA A 143 5.03 11.68 -0.77
N ARG A 144 3.80 12.06 -0.38
CA ARG A 144 3.31 13.45 -0.39
C ARG A 144 3.83 14.25 0.81
N ILE A 145 4.34 13.56 1.84
CA ILE A 145 4.94 14.15 3.04
C ILE A 145 6.45 13.94 3.03
N GLN A 146 7.23 14.96 3.38
CA GLN A 146 8.69 14.91 3.42
C GLN A 146 9.21 13.78 4.31
N GLN A 147 10.22 13.05 3.83
CA GLN A 147 10.88 11.99 4.62
C GLN A 147 11.73 12.59 5.75
N VAL A 148 12.40 13.71 5.46
CA VAL A 148 13.23 14.44 6.41
C VAL A 148 12.87 15.93 6.30
N ASP A 149 12.58 16.56 7.44
CA ASP A 149 12.34 18.00 7.48
C ASP A 149 13.66 18.74 7.26
N PRO A 150 13.76 19.63 6.25
CA PRO A 150 15.03 20.30 5.92
C PRO A 150 15.50 21.31 6.97
N GLN A 151 14.62 21.73 7.88
CA GLN A 151 14.94 22.73 8.90
C GLN A 151 15.39 22.08 10.22
N THR A 152 14.77 20.95 10.59
CA THR A 152 14.99 20.32 11.89
C THR A 152 15.75 18.99 11.80
N ASN A 153 15.92 18.42 10.59
CA ASN A 153 16.41 17.06 10.33
C ASN A 153 15.54 15.96 10.97
N ALA A 154 14.33 16.28 11.39
CA ALA A 154 13.39 15.30 11.92
C ALA A 154 12.92 14.35 10.81
N THR A 155 12.89 13.06 11.10
CA THR A 155 12.40 12.03 10.19
C THR A 155 10.88 11.87 10.30
N ARG A 156 10.24 11.51 9.17
CA ARG A 156 8.82 11.18 9.08
C ARG A 156 8.47 10.06 10.07
N LYS A 157 7.36 10.22 10.79
CA LYS A 157 6.83 9.24 11.73
C LYS A 157 5.69 8.43 11.09
N VAL A 158 5.28 7.36 11.76
CA VAL A 158 4.17 6.51 11.31
C VAL A 158 2.86 7.29 11.11
N PHE A 159 2.58 8.29 11.93
CA PHE A 159 1.40 9.17 11.79
C PHE A 159 1.36 9.86 10.43
N ASP A 160 2.52 10.33 9.95
CA ASP A 160 2.66 10.97 8.65
C ASP A 160 2.40 9.98 7.52
N THR A 161 2.94 8.76 7.62
CA THR A 161 2.76 7.70 6.62
C THR A 161 1.29 7.27 6.52
N ILE A 162 0.61 7.05 7.67
CA ILE A 162 -0.81 6.69 7.72
C ILE A 162 -1.67 7.81 7.13
N SER A 163 -1.42 9.08 7.52
CA SER A 163 -2.14 10.24 6.97
C SER A 163 -2.02 10.32 5.45
N ASP A 164 -0.86 9.95 4.92
CA ASP A 164 -0.50 9.94 3.50
C ASP A 164 -0.92 8.64 2.80
N ASN A 165 -2.09 8.09 3.15
CA ASN A 165 -2.66 6.87 2.58
C ASN A 165 -1.70 5.67 2.64
N ALA A 166 -0.94 5.52 3.73
CA ALA A 166 0.12 4.54 3.89
C ALA A 166 1.11 4.53 2.70
N ALA A 167 1.36 5.73 2.14
CA ALA A 167 2.22 6.01 1.00
C ALA A 167 1.80 5.34 -0.33
N ASN A 168 0.60 4.76 -0.44
CA ASN A 168 0.15 4.17 -1.71
C ASN A 168 -0.03 5.24 -2.81
N ALA A 169 0.35 4.88 -4.05
CA ALA A 169 0.21 5.74 -5.23
C ALA A 169 -0.05 4.97 -6.52
N GLY A 170 0.28 3.68 -6.60
CA GLY A 170 0.03 2.90 -7.80
C GLY A 170 0.07 1.38 -7.57
N VAL A 171 -0.52 0.65 -8.50
CA VAL A 171 -0.60 -0.82 -8.49
C VAL A 171 -0.44 -1.34 -9.90
N VAL A 172 0.40 -2.36 -10.10
CA VAL A 172 0.45 -3.16 -11.32
C VAL A 172 0.10 -4.59 -10.93
N LEU A 173 -0.92 -5.15 -11.55
CA LEU A 173 -1.31 -6.56 -11.38
C LEU A 173 -0.90 -7.34 -12.63
N GLY A 174 -0.30 -8.53 -12.46
CA GLY A 174 0.12 -9.32 -13.59
C GLY A 174 0.52 -10.75 -13.22
N GLY A 175 1.27 -11.42 -14.10
CA GLY A 175 1.65 -12.79 -13.91
C GLY A 175 0.48 -13.77 -13.95
N ARG A 176 0.62 -14.90 -13.26
CA ARG A 176 -0.40 -15.97 -13.23
C ARG A 176 -1.26 -15.88 -11.97
N ALA A 177 -2.56 -15.70 -12.14
CA ALA A 177 -3.53 -15.83 -11.08
C ALA A 177 -3.71 -17.30 -10.66
N VAL A 178 -3.81 -17.56 -9.34
CA VAL A 178 -4.08 -18.89 -8.76
C VAL A 178 -5.19 -18.83 -7.75
N ARG A 179 -5.87 -19.96 -7.52
CA ARG A 179 -6.76 -20.06 -6.36
C ARG A 179 -5.94 -20.06 -5.07
N PRO A 180 -6.41 -19.50 -3.96
CA PRO A 180 -5.61 -19.33 -2.74
C PRO A 180 -5.14 -20.66 -2.11
N THR A 181 -5.71 -21.79 -2.53
CA THR A 181 -5.37 -23.13 -2.05
C THR A 181 -4.57 -23.98 -3.03
N GLU A 182 -4.28 -23.48 -4.24
CA GLU A 182 -3.50 -24.22 -5.24
C GLU A 182 -2.03 -24.33 -4.87
N ILE A 183 -1.50 -23.35 -4.14
CA ILE A 183 -0.09 -23.29 -3.72
C ILE A 183 0.01 -22.92 -2.24
N ASP A 184 1.17 -23.16 -1.65
CA ASP A 184 1.48 -22.64 -0.33
C ASP A 184 1.88 -21.15 -0.45
N LEU A 185 0.93 -20.25 -0.17
CA LEU A 185 1.11 -18.80 -0.25
C LEU A 185 2.25 -18.25 0.62
N ARG A 186 2.83 -19.05 1.53
CA ARG A 186 4.00 -18.67 2.33
C ARG A 186 5.31 -18.85 1.58
N LYS A 187 5.30 -19.61 0.49
CA LYS A 187 6.49 -20.09 -0.22
C LYS A 187 6.64 -19.52 -1.63
N VAL A 188 6.07 -18.35 -1.88
CA VAL A 188 6.24 -17.65 -3.16
C VAL A 188 7.55 -16.88 -3.10
N PRO A 189 8.60 -17.33 -3.80
CA PRO A 189 9.85 -16.60 -3.90
C PRO A 189 9.73 -15.50 -4.95
N THR A 190 10.53 -14.43 -4.82
CA THR A 190 10.64 -13.41 -5.85
C THR A 190 12.06 -12.90 -6.01
N VAL A 191 12.35 -12.45 -7.23
CA VAL A 191 13.56 -11.69 -7.57
C VAL A 191 13.13 -10.42 -8.30
N LEU A 192 13.49 -9.28 -7.76
CA LEU A 192 13.22 -7.96 -8.33
C LEU A 192 14.45 -7.47 -9.06
N TYR A 193 14.28 -7.15 -10.33
CA TYR A 193 15.30 -6.55 -11.19
C TYR A 193 14.93 -5.10 -11.51
N ARG A 194 15.92 -4.22 -11.49
CA ARG A 194 15.85 -2.89 -12.08
C ARG A 194 16.90 -2.78 -13.19
N ASN A 195 16.48 -2.48 -14.40
CA ASN A 195 17.36 -2.39 -15.59
C ASN A 195 18.19 -3.65 -15.81
N GLY A 196 17.62 -4.84 -15.54
CA GLY A 196 18.27 -6.13 -15.68
C GLY A 196 19.25 -6.52 -14.56
N VAL A 197 19.38 -5.68 -13.52
CA VAL A 197 20.22 -5.96 -12.34
C VAL A 197 19.33 -6.35 -11.17
N ILE A 198 19.69 -7.41 -10.43
CA ILE A 198 18.98 -7.83 -9.21
C ILE A 198 19.19 -6.76 -8.13
N GLU A 199 18.10 -6.20 -7.64
CA GLU A 199 18.09 -5.21 -6.55
C GLU A 199 17.65 -5.86 -5.22
N GLU A 200 16.65 -6.74 -5.28
CA GLU A 200 16.07 -7.36 -4.10
C GLU A 200 15.61 -8.79 -4.41
N SER A 201 15.49 -9.57 -3.34
CA SER A 201 14.82 -10.87 -3.38
C SER A 201 14.07 -11.10 -2.07
N GLY A 202 13.01 -11.89 -2.11
CA GLY A 202 12.21 -12.15 -0.94
C GLY A 202 11.37 -13.41 -1.05
N VAL A 203 10.69 -13.73 0.03
CA VAL A 203 9.69 -14.78 0.08
C VAL A 203 8.46 -14.31 0.85
N SER A 204 7.29 -14.65 0.36
CA SER A 204 5.99 -14.16 0.87
C SER A 204 5.71 -14.46 2.35
N ALA A 205 6.41 -15.43 2.97
CA ALA A 205 6.36 -15.68 4.41
C ALA A 205 6.85 -14.49 5.26
N ALA A 206 7.61 -13.55 4.68
CA ALA A 206 8.02 -12.31 5.36
C ALA A 206 6.82 -11.45 5.77
N VAL A 207 5.69 -11.59 5.09
CA VAL A 207 4.43 -10.94 5.41
C VAL A 207 3.73 -11.69 6.54
N LEU A 208 3.93 -11.27 7.80
CA LEU A 208 3.26 -11.80 9.01
C LEU A 208 3.29 -13.34 9.12
N ASN A 209 4.30 -14.02 8.57
CA ASN A 209 4.43 -15.49 8.43
C ASN A 209 3.38 -16.14 7.49
N HIS A 210 2.41 -15.40 6.96
CA HIS A 210 1.43 -15.83 5.96
C HIS A 210 0.72 -14.61 5.39
N PRO A 211 0.74 -14.33 4.07
CA PRO A 211 0.18 -13.11 3.47
C PRO A 211 -1.31 -12.88 3.81
N ALA A 212 -2.13 -13.94 3.88
CA ALA A 212 -3.54 -13.81 4.25
C ALA A 212 -3.79 -13.29 5.68
N LYS A 213 -2.77 -13.30 6.57
CA LYS A 213 -2.92 -12.70 7.91
C LYS A 213 -3.08 -11.18 7.85
N GLY A 214 -2.42 -10.52 6.91
CA GLY A 214 -2.60 -9.10 6.67
C GLY A 214 -4.05 -8.78 6.31
N VAL A 215 -4.64 -9.55 5.39
CA VAL A 215 -6.04 -9.37 4.95
C VAL A 215 -7.02 -9.62 6.12
N ALA A 216 -6.80 -10.65 6.94
CA ALA A 216 -7.61 -10.91 8.14
C ALA A 216 -7.49 -9.74 9.15
N TRP A 217 -6.26 -9.24 9.36
CA TRP A 217 -6.03 -8.06 10.21
C TRP A 217 -6.79 -6.85 9.70
N LEU A 218 -6.74 -6.58 8.39
CA LEU A 218 -7.45 -5.45 7.78
C LEU A 218 -8.96 -5.54 7.99
N ALA A 219 -9.57 -6.70 7.72
CA ALA A 219 -11.00 -6.90 7.94
C ALA A 219 -11.41 -6.64 9.40
N ASN A 220 -10.58 -7.10 10.36
CA ASN A 220 -10.80 -6.86 11.78
C ASN A 220 -10.57 -5.38 12.17
N LYS A 221 -9.56 -4.73 11.58
CA LYS A 221 -9.25 -3.30 11.83
C LYS A 221 -10.35 -2.37 11.33
N LEU A 222 -11.03 -2.75 10.27
CA LEU A 222 -12.12 -1.98 9.67
C LEU A 222 -13.49 -2.27 10.32
N ALA A 223 -13.63 -3.35 11.09
CA ALA A 223 -14.89 -3.74 11.73
C ALA A 223 -15.53 -2.66 12.62
N PRO A 224 -14.78 -1.88 13.46
CA PRO A 224 -15.35 -0.79 14.26
C PRO A 224 -15.99 0.32 13.43
N TYR A 225 -15.63 0.45 12.17
CA TYR A 225 -16.20 1.44 11.24
C TYR A 225 -17.31 0.86 10.36
N ASP A 226 -17.77 -0.35 10.66
CA ASP A 226 -18.80 -1.08 9.91
C ASP A 226 -18.46 -1.29 8.42
N VAL A 227 -17.16 -1.33 8.07
CA VAL A 227 -16.69 -1.52 6.71
C VAL A 227 -16.63 -3.01 6.37
N THR A 228 -17.19 -3.37 5.23
CA THR A 228 -17.08 -4.71 4.62
C THR A 228 -16.18 -4.62 3.39
N LEU A 229 -15.19 -5.50 3.28
CA LEU A 229 -14.45 -5.70 2.05
C LEU A 229 -15.33 -6.45 1.07
N LEU A 230 -15.50 -5.92 -0.15
CA LEU A 230 -16.50 -6.39 -1.10
C LEU A 230 -15.90 -7.29 -2.19
N PRO A 231 -16.71 -8.17 -2.82
CA PRO A 231 -16.29 -8.91 -4.00
C PRO A 231 -15.76 -7.99 -5.10
N GLY A 232 -14.71 -8.43 -5.80
CA GLY A 232 -14.01 -7.65 -6.82
C GLY A 232 -12.99 -6.65 -6.28
N GLN A 233 -12.94 -6.41 -4.96
CA GLN A 233 -11.89 -5.58 -4.38
C GLN A 233 -10.54 -6.29 -4.38
N VAL A 234 -9.49 -5.50 -4.59
CA VAL A 234 -8.08 -5.89 -4.57
C VAL A 234 -7.50 -5.56 -3.19
N ILE A 235 -6.92 -6.55 -2.53
CA ILE A 235 -6.22 -6.32 -1.26
C ILE A 235 -4.75 -6.67 -1.45
N LEU A 236 -3.87 -5.67 -1.43
CA LEU A 236 -2.42 -5.87 -1.41
C LEU A 236 -2.01 -6.34 -0.01
N GLY A 237 -1.34 -7.50 0.05
CA GLY A 237 -1.09 -8.22 1.30
C GLY A 237 0.06 -7.70 2.13
N GLY A 238 0.93 -6.90 1.56
CA GLY A 238 2.16 -6.38 2.14
C GLY A 238 3.40 -6.84 1.38
N SER A 239 4.42 -5.98 1.36
CA SER A 239 5.67 -6.24 0.67
C SER A 239 6.54 -7.27 1.38
N PHE A 240 7.18 -8.14 0.61
CA PHE A 240 8.20 -9.08 1.08
C PHE A 240 9.60 -8.79 0.53
N THR A 241 9.78 -7.58 -0.03
CA THR A 241 11.08 -6.98 -0.35
C THR A 241 11.20 -5.59 0.28
N ARG A 242 12.38 -5.01 0.27
CA ARG A 242 12.53 -3.57 0.55
C ARG A 242 12.05 -2.76 -0.66
N PRO A 243 11.53 -1.53 -0.44
CA PRO A 243 11.14 -0.64 -1.53
C PRO A 243 12.36 -0.20 -2.34
N VAL A 244 12.31 -0.36 -3.68
CA VAL A 244 13.37 0.07 -4.60
C VAL A 244 12.97 1.36 -5.27
N ALA A 245 13.81 2.41 -5.16
CA ALA A 245 13.54 3.71 -5.77
C ALA A 245 13.50 3.63 -7.30
N ALA A 246 12.48 4.23 -7.90
CA ALA A 246 12.34 4.36 -9.34
C ALA A 246 12.87 5.72 -9.83
N ARG A 247 13.35 5.76 -11.07
CA ARG A 247 13.81 6.96 -11.77
C ARG A 247 13.22 6.98 -13.19
N PRO A 248 13.15 8.13 -13.86
CA PRO A 248 12.79 8.19 -15.27
C PRO A 248 13.69 7.25 -16.10
N GLY A 249 13.09 6.44 -16.96
CA GLY A 249 13.78 5.45 -17.80
C GLY A 249 13.98 4.08 -17.16
N ASP A 250 13.76 3.92 -15.84
CA ASP A 250 13.91 2.63 -15.18
C ASP A 250 12.84 1.62 -15.62
N THR A 251 13.30 0.39 -15.86
CA THR A 251 12.45 -0.78 -16.08
C THR A 251 12.53 -1.69 -14.87
N PHE A 252 11.40 -2.07 -14.33
CA PHE A 252 11.28 -3.08 -13.29
C PHE A 252 10.74 -4.38 -13.88
N HIS A 253 11.34 -5.48 -13.49
CA HIS A 253 10.89 -6.84 -13.79
C HIS A 253 10.98 -7.66 -12.51
N VAL A 254 9.90 -8.37 -12.18
CA VAL A 254 9.87 -9.24 -11.01
C VAL A 254 9.46 -10.64 -11.43
N ASP A 255 10.29 -11.59 -11.07
CA ASP A 255 10.02 -13.02 -11.24
C ASP A 255 9.41 -13.59 -9.95
N TYR A 256 8.27 -14.25 -10.07
CA TYR A 256 7.53 -14.91 -8.99
C TYR A 256 7.52 -16.45 -9.14
N ASP A 257 8.51 -17.01 -9.84
CA ASP A 257 8.62 -18.45 -10.09
C ASP A 257 7.34 -19.00 -10.76
N LEU A 258 6.63 -19.92 -10.09
CA LEU A 258 5.41 -20.56 -10.63
C LEU A 258 4.26 -19.59 -10.94
N LEU A 259 4.29 -18.38 -10.39
CA LEU A 259 3.29 -17.35 -10.67
C LEU A 259 3.66 -16.45 -11.86
N GLY A 260 4.76 -16.73 -12.55
CA GLY A 260 5.20 -15.94 -13.70
C GLY A 260 5.90 -14.65 -13.29
N SER A 261 5.85 -13.65 -14.15
CA SER A 261 6.55 -12.37 -13.93
C SER A 261 5.67 -11.17 -14.20
N ILE A 262 6.06 -10.03 -13.64
CA ILE A 262 5.46 -8.71 -13.90
C ILE A 262 6.56 -7.76 -14.34
N ALA A 263 6.26 -6.87 -15.28
CA ALA A 263 7.14 -5.79 -15.68
C ALA A 263 6.40 -4.46 -15.79
N CYS A 264 7.11 -3.35 -15.55
CA CYS A 264 6.67 -2.00 -15.86
C CYS A 264 7.89 -1.11 -16.15
N ARG A 265 7.65 0.03 -16.81
CA ARG A 265 8.68 1.01 -17.13
C ARG A 265 8.23 2.40 -16.74
N PHE A 266 9.12 3.16 -16.08
CA PHE A 266 8.90 4.58 -15.81
C PHE A 266 9.44 5.43 -16.95
N ILE A 267 8.60 6.26 -17.59
CA ILE A 267 8.95 7.15 -18.70
C ILE A 267 8.88 8.62 -18.31
#